data_519bd3c8654761dda6b4766b2e6a149f
#
_entry.id   519bd3c8654761dda6b4766b2e6a149f
#
_cell.length_a   1.000
_cell.length_b   1.000
_cell.length_c   1.000
_cell.angle_alpha   90.00
_cell.angle_beta   90.00
_cell.angle_gamma   90.00
#
_symmetry.space_group_name_H-M   'P 1'
#
loop_
_entity.id
_entity.type
_entity.pdbx_description
1 polymer ?
#
loop_
_entity_poly.entity_id
_entity_poly.type
_entity_poly.pdbx_seq_one_letter_code
_entity_poly.pdbx_strand_id
1 'polypeptide(L)'
;LLNDQSAPLYNNATQEKTAPGSTYKPLSAIAGLTEGVISTDSRLPCHGIYEKIEPNPKCWIYPNAHGSLDVSGAIENSCNSFFYEVGYRLSLKDNGINSISQDNNQGDATNAYYSSELGLQKLSKYAQMFGLGTTSGMEIPEADPQISDDSSVPSAIGQGTNNYTTSQLARY
;
A
#
# COMPACT_ATOMS: atom_id res chain seq x y z
N LEU A 1 -3.94 -30.93 -24.84
CA LEU A 1 -3.38 -30.02 -23.82
C LEU A 1 -3.23 -28.59 -24.36
N LEU A 2 -2.61 -28.38 -25.53
CA LEU A 2 -2.38 -27.05 -26.10
C LEU A 2 -3.66 -26.27 -26.46
N ASN A 3 -4.73 -26.98 -26.77
CA ASN A 3 -6.04 -26.43 -27.16
C ASN A 3 -7.10 -26.59 -26.05
N ASP A 4 -6.69 -27.00 -24.86
CA ASP A 4 -7.60 -27.19 -23.73
C ASP A 4 -7.97 -25.81 -23.13
N GLN A 5 -9.28 -25.55 -23.01
CA GLN A 5 -9.79 -24.27 -22.45
C GLN A 5 -9.39 -24.03 -20.98
N SER A 6 -9.05 -25.12 -20.25
CA SER A 6 -8.54 -25.00 -18.88
C SER A 6 -7.07 -24.54 -18.80
N ALA A 7 -6.40 -24.39 -19.98
CA ALA A 7 -4.99 -23.98 -20.08
C ALA A 7 -4.05 -24.75 -19.11
N PRO A 8 -4.06 -26.10 -19.11
CA PRO A 8 -3.37 -26.89 -18.09
C PRO A 8 -1.85 -26.75 -18.12
N LEU A 9 -1.29 -26.12 -19.15
CA LEU A 9 0.15 -25.80 -19.25
C LEU A 9 0.47 -24.38 -18.77
N TYR A 10 -0.54 -23.58 -18.43
CA TYR A 10 -0.34 -22.25 -17.90
C TYR A 10 0.07 -22.33 -16.41
N ASN A 11 1.25 -21.80 -16.09
CA ASN A 11 1.74 -21.83 -14.73
C ASN A 11 1.24 -20.61 -13.95
N ASN A 12 0.14 -20.78 -13.23
CA ASN A 12 -0.48 -19.70 -12.45
C ASN A 12 0.48 -19.09 -11.43
N ALA A 13 1.42 -19.87 -10.89
CA ALA A 13 2.35 -19.35 -9.87
C ALA A 13 3.35 -18.32 -10.43
N THR A 14 3.70 -18.44 -11.72
CA THR A 14 4.71 -17.59 -12.35
C THR A 14 4.17 -16.69 -13.45
N GLN A 15 2.97 -16.95 -13.98
CA GLN A 15 2.41 -16.22 -15.11
C GLN A 15 1.20 -15.35 -14.72
N GLU A 16 0.37 -15.82 -13.79
CA GLU A 16 -0.76 -15.04 -13.29
C GLU A 16 -0.32 -14.01 -12.27
N LYS A 17 -0.79 -12.79 -12.45
CA LYS A 17 -0.51 -11.67 -11.53
C LYS A 17 -1.77 -11.24 -10.80
N THR A 18 -1.60 -10.83 -9.55
CA THR A 18 -2.67 -10.30 -8.71
C THR A 18 -2.16 -9.14 -7.84
N ALA A 19 -3.06 -8.27 -7.43
CA ALA A 19 -2.76 -7.26 -6.43
C ALA A 19 -2.43 -7.95 -5.09
N PRO A 20 -1.36 -7.55 -4.38
CA PRO A 20 -0.97 -8.16 -3.10
C PRO A 20 -1.98 -7.90 -2.00
N GLY A 21 -2.77 -6.83 -2.10
CA GLY A 21 -3.73 -6.45 -1.07
C GLY A 21 -3.06 -6.28 0.29
N SER A 22 -3.72 -6.70 1.35
CA SER A 22 -3.27 -6.50 2.74
C SER A 22 -1.92 -7.13 3.08
N THR A 23 -1.41 -8.06 2.29
CA THR A 23 -0.04 -8.58 2.48
C THR A 23 1.05 -7.53 2.23
N TYR A 24 0.70 -6.42 1.56
CA TYR A 24 1.60 -5.28 1.32
C TYR A 24 1.72 -4.34 2.53
N LYS A 25 0.79 -4.38 3.48
CA LYS A 25 0.75 -3.46 4.64
C LYS A 25 2.01 -3.48 5.52
N PRO A 26 2.67 -4.62 5.78
CA PRO A 26 3.95 -4.63 6.48
C PRO A 26 5.03 -3.78 5.79
N LEU A 27 5.10 -3.83 4.46
CA LEU A 27 6.01 -2.98 3.68
C LEU A 27 5.68 -1.49 3.88
N SER A 28 4.40 -1.12 3.80
CA SER A 28 3.95 0.25 4.02
C SER A 28 4.23 0.73 5.45
N ALA A 29 4.11 -0.15 6.45
CA ALA A 29 4.47 0.15 7.83
C ALA A 29 5.96 0.46 7.95
N ILE A 30 6.83 -0.37 7.36
CA ILE A 30 8.27 -0.17 7.35
C ILE A 30 8.63 1.13 6.63
N ALA A 31 8.02 1.40 5.48
CA ALA A 31 8.19 2.66 4.76
C ALA A 31 7.82 3.86 5.65
N GLY A 32 6.64 3.82 6.27
CA GLY A 32 6.17 4.89 7.14
C GLY A 32 7.04 5.15 8.36
N LEU A 33 7.52 4.09 9.01
CA LEU A 33 8.44 4.16 10.16
C LEU A 33 9.81 4.69 9.74
N THR A 34 10.36 4.20 8.63
CA THR A 34 11.71 4.56 8.18
C THR A 34 11.77 5.98 7.63
N GLU A 35 10.74 6.41 6.91
CA GLU A 35 10.61 7.80 6.42
C GLU A 35 10.15 8.78 7.54
N GLY A 36 9.89 8.28 8.75
CA GLY A 36 9.54 9.09 9.93
C GLY A 36 8.16 9.74 9.86
N VAL A 37 7.27 9.29 8.97
CA VAL A 37 5.90 9.82 8.86
C VAL A 37 4.95 9.22 9.90
N ILE A 38 5.35 8.11 10.51
CA ILE A 38 4.77 7.51 11.72
C ILE A 38 5.89 7.04 12.65
N SER A 39 5.58 6.86 13.92
CA SER A 39 6.42 6.18 14.91
C SER A 39 5.67 4.98 15.49
N THR A 40 6.34 4.17 16.31
CA THR A 40 5.70 3.05 17.03
C THR A 40 4.58 3.52 17.97
N ASP A 41 4.69 4.75 18.47
CA ASP A 41 3.71 5.35 19.39
C ASP A 41 2.60 6.14 18.65
N SER A 42 2.73 6.31 17.33
CA SER A 42 1.71 6.99 16.53
C SER A 42 0.38 6.27 16.60
N ARG A 43 -0.67 6.99 16.96
CA ARG A 43 -2.05 6.48 16.95
C ARG A 43 -2.86 7.23 15.90
N LEU A 44 -3.42 6.46 14.95
CA LEU A 44 -4.21 7.01 13.87
C LEU A 44 -5.66 6.51 13.97
N PRO A 45 -6.64 7.42 13.80
CA PRO A 45 -8.05 7.04 13.88
C PRO A 45 -8.51 6.32 12.62
N CYS A 46 -9.39 5.33 12.82
CA CYS A 46 -10.17 4.72 11.76
C CYS A 46 -11.66 4.95 12.05
N HIS A 47 -12.31 5.73 11.21
CA HIS A 47 -13.76 6.01 11.27
C HIS A 47 -14.57 5.17 10.28
N GLY A 48 -13.94 4.15 9.65
CA GLY A 48 -14.56 3.32 8.61
C GLY A 48 -14.49 3.92 7.22
N ILE A 49 -14.41 5.25 7.11
CA ILE A 49 -14.19 6.00 5.86
C ILE A 49 -12.92 6.83 6.03
N TYR A 50 -12.16 6.99 4.96
CA TYR A 50 -11.00 7.87 4.88
C TYR A 50 -11.35 9.06 3.98
N GLU A 51 -11.35 10.28 4.57
CA GLU A 51 -11.94 11.47 3.93
C GLU A 51 -10.91 12.43 3.32
N LYS A 52 -9.60 12.11 3.40
CA LYS A 52 -8.54 13.00 2.90
C LYS A 52 -8.33 12.93 1.39
N ILE A 53 -8.96 12.00 0.69
CA ILE A 53 -8.90 11.87 -0.78
C ILE A 53 -10.27 11.50 -1.34
N GLU A 54 -10.51 11.90 -2.59
CA GLU A 54 -11.73 11.54 -3.32
C GLU A 54 -11.43 10.49 -4.41
N PRO A 55 -12.33 9.51 -4.63
CA PRO A 55 -13.50 9.23 -3.79
C PRO A 55 -13.07 8.68 -2.42
N ASN A 56 -13.80 9.01 -1.37
CA ASN A 56 -13.48 8.63 0.01
C ASN A 56 -13.39 7.09 0.16
N PRO A 57 -12.20 6.48 0.24
CA PRO A 57 -12.08 5.03 0.31
C PRO A 57 -12.50 4.50 1.68
N LYS A 58 -13.12 3.31 1.67
CA LYS A 58 -13.65 2.68 2.88
C LYS A 58 -12.67 1.68 3.45
N CYS A 59 -12.59 1.65 4.79
CA CYS A 59 -12.01 0.51 5.48
C CYS A 59 -12.93 -0.70 5.32
N TRP A 60 -12.38 -1.91 5.34
CA TRP A 60 -13.17 -3.13 5.19
C TRP A 60 -14.23 -3.31 6.27
N ILE A 61 -14.03 -2.72 7.44
CA ILE A 61 -14.98 -2.80 8.58
C ILE A 61 -16.19 -1.87 8.43
N TYR A 62 -16.19 -0.95 7.44
CA TYR A 62 -17.31 -0.02 7.22
C TYR A 62 -18.65 -0.76 7.14
N PRO A 63 -19.75 -0.29 7.77
CA PRO A 63 -19.93 1.03 8.39
C PRO A 63 -19.38 1.18 9.82
N ASN A 64 -18.80 0.16 10.41
CA ASN A 64 -18.15 0.24 11.72
C ASN A 64 -16.77 0.90 11.61
N ALA A 65 -16.08 1.01 12.74
CA ALA A 65 -14.77 1.62 12.86
C ALA A 65 -13.86 0.83 13.78
N HIS A 66 -12.54 0.82 13.50
CA HIS A 66 -11.56 0.22 14.41
C HIS A 66 -11.22 1.13 15.60
N GLY A 67 -11.57 2.41 15.53
CA GLY A 67 -11.11 3.40 16.51
C GLY A 67 -9.63 3.78 16.31
N SER A 68 -8.96 4.15 17.38
CA SER A 68 -7.57 4.61 17.34
C SER A 68 -6.60 3.43 17.47
N LEU A 69 -5.77 3.19 16.45
CA LEU A 69 -4.81 2.11 16.37
C LEU A 69 -3.38 2.65 16.26
N ASP A 70 -2.43 1.94 16.86
CA ASP A 70 -1.01 2.02 16.53
C ASP A 70 -0.69 1.10 15.32
N VAL A 71 0.58 1.10 14.89
CA VAL A 71 1.01 0.33 13.72
C VAL A 71 0.81 -1.18 13.90
N SER A 72 1.03 -1.70 15.10
CA SER A 72 0.85 -3.13 15.43
C SER A 72 -0.63 -3.51 15.35
N GLY A 73 -1.50 -2.76 16.02
CA GLY A 73 -2.94 -2.97 15.97
C GLY A 73 -3.52 -2.78 14.57
N ALA A 74 -2.94 -1.88 13.76
CA ALA A 74 -3.34 -1.69 12.38
C ALA A 74 -3.00 -2.88 11.47
N ILE A 75 -1.85 -3.54 11.71
CA ILE A 75 -1.48 -4.79 11.01
C ILE A 75 -2.39 -5.93 11.48
N GLU A 76 -2.53 -6.12 12.79
CA GLU A 76 -3.38 -7.16 13.39
C GLU A 76 -4.81 -7.13 12.86
N ASN A 77 -5.42 -5.93 12.80
CA ASN A 77 -6.78 -5.73 12.33
C ASN A 77 -6.88 -5.46 10.82
N SER A 78 -5.77 -5.51 10.11
CA SER A 78 -5.72 -5.18 8.67
C SER A 78 -6.43 -3.87 8.32
N CYS A 79 -6.24 -2.82 9.12
CA CYS A 79 -6.96 -1.56 9.01
C CYS A 79 -6.56 -0.78 7.75
N ASN A 80 -7.47 -0.62 6.79
CA ASN A 80 -7.17 0.14 5.58
C ASN A 80 -6.97 1.64 5.87
N SER A 81 -7.81 2.24 6.73
CA SER A 81 -7.74 3.68 7.02
C SER A 81 -6.38 4.09 7.60
N PHE A 82 -5.78 3.25 8.45
CA PHE A 82 -4.43 3.49 8.97
C PHE A 82 -3.41 3.57 7.83
N PHE A 83 -3.43 2.61 6.91
CA PHE A 83 -2.47 2.55 5.81
C PHE A 83 -2.79 3.54 4.68
N TYR A 84 -4.03 3.96 4.50
CA TYR A 84 -4.36 5.14 3.68
C TYR A 84 -3.68 6.39 4.21
N GLU A 85 -3.74 6.60 5.53
CA GLU A 85 -3.05 7.73 6.17
C GLU A 85 -1.53 7.63 6.04
N VAL A 86 -0.94 6.43 6.13
CA VAL A 86 0.49 6.23 5.87
C VAL A 86 0.83 6.62 4.43
N GLY A 87 0.06 6.14 3.44
CA GLY A 87 0.27 6.50 2.03
C GLY A 87 0.12 8.00 1.78
N TYR A 88 -0.86 8.64 2.41
CA TYR A 88 -1.05 10.09 2.36
C TYR A 88 0.14 10.85 2.94
N ARG A 89 0.62 10.47 4.13
CA ARG A 89 1.77 11.10 4.80
C ARG A 89 3.07 10.93 4.03
N LEU A 90 3.29 9.75 3.42
CA LEU A 90 4.43 9.53 2.52
C LEU A 90 4.41 10.48 1.31
N SER A 91 3.22 10.95 0.92
CA SER A 91 2.99 11.86 -0.20
C SER A 91 3.15 13.34 0.17
N LEU A 92 3.38 13.66 1.44
CA LEU A 92 3.58 15.03 1.87
C LEU A 92 5.03 15.46 1.72
N LYS A 93 5.25 16.66 1.21
CA LYS A 93 6.55 17.35 1.27
C LYS A 93 6.83 17.77 2.74
N ASP A 94 8.08 18.04 3.05
CA ASP A 94 8.56 18.31 4.43
C ASP A 94 7.70 19.31 5.22
N ASN A 95 7.26 20.38 4.57
CA ASN A 95 6.39 21.38 5.21
C ASN A 95 5.00 20.83 5.55
N GLY A 96 4.50 19.87 4.77
CA GLY A 96 3.23 19.20 5.02
C GLY A 96 3.31 18.23 6.19
N ILE A 97 4.45 17.56 6.39
CA ILE A 97 4.68 16.66 7.54
C ILE A 97 4.68 17.45 8.84
N ASN A 98 5.33 18.60 8.87
CA ASN A 98 5.37 19.48 10.05
C ASN A 98 3.99 20.08 10.40
N SER A 99 3.10 20.26 9.42
CA SER A 99 1.74 20.75 9.66
C SER A 99 0.80 19.70 10.26
N ILE A 100 1.05 18.41 10.07
CA ILE A 100 0.23 17.31 10.65
C ILE A 100 0.22 17.37 12.18
N SER A 101 1.30 17.86 12.80
CA SER A 101 1.42 17.97 14.26
C SER A 101 0.50 19.05 14.87
N GLN A 102 -0.07 19.92 14.06
CA GLN A 102 -0.88 21.07 14.50
C GLN A 102 -2.37 20.93 14.17
N ASP A 103 -2.76 20.00 13.29
CA ASP A 103 -4.13 19.93 12.81
C ASP A 103 -4.69 18.50 12.89
N ASN A 104 -5.52 18.28 13.91
CA ASN A 104 -6.05 16.96 14.24
C ASN A 104 -7.17 16.48 13.29
N ASN A 105 -7.57 17.19 12.21
CA ASN A 105 -8.75 16.75 11.46
C ASN A 105 -9.02 17.31 10.05
N GLN A 106 -8.11 17.97 9.36
CA GLN A 106 -8.43 18.41 7.98
C GLN A 106 -7.33 18.06 7.00
N GLY A 107 -7.46 16.87 6.42
CA GLY A 107 -6.76 16.51 5.21
C GLY A 107 -7.61 16.88 4.01
N ASP A 108 -7.22 17.92 3.34
CA ASP A 108 -7.73 18.28 2.05
C ASP A 108 -6.81 17.67 0.97
N ALA A 109 -7.39 16.95 0.02
CA ALA A 109 -6.67 16.50 -1.19
C ALA A 109 -6.15 17.69 -2.03
N THR A 110 -6.57 18.92 -1.70
CA THR A 110 -6.07 20.18 -2.23
C THR A 110 -4.85 20.71 -1.48
N ASN A 111 -4.30 19.97 -0.50
CA ASN A 111 -3.13 20.40 0.23
C ASN A 111 -1.97 20.66 -0.74
N ALA A 112 -1.48 21.90 -0.80
CA ALA A 112 -0.37 22.32 -1.66
C ALA A 112 0.92 21.49 -1.46
N TYR A 113 1.03 20.79 -0.34
CA TYR A 113 2.16 19.92 0.00
C TYR A 113 1.96 18.44 -0.40
N TYR A 114 0.76 18.03 -0.82
CA TYR A 114 0.47 16.66 -1.24
C TYR A 114 0.96 16.41 -2.66
N SER A 115 1.67 15.29 -2.85
CA SER A 115 2.06 14.76 -4.16
C SER A 115 2.01 13.24 -4.13
N SER A 116 1.02 12.66 -4.80
CA SER A 116 0.89 11.20 -4.93
C SER A 116 2.15 10.57 -5.51
N GLU A 117 2.80 11.24 -6.48
CA GLU A 117 4.05 10.78 -7.08
C GLU A 117 5.17 10.61 -6.04
N LEU A 118 5.32 11.55 -5.11
CA LEU A 118 6.30 11.44 -4.03
C LEU A 118 6.04 10.20 -3.16
N GLY A 119 4.79 9.95 -2.81
CA GLY A 119 4.40 8.76 -2.03
C GLY A 119 4.65 7.47 -2.80
N LEU A 120 4.35 7.45 -4.10
CA LEU A 120 4.63 6.31 -4.97
C LEU A 120 6.13 6.04 -5.09
N GLN A 121 6.97 7.08 -5.26
CA GLN A 121 8.42 6.93 -5.30
C GLN A 121 8.96 6.30 -4.01
N LYS A 122 8.48 6.75 -2.85
CA LYS A 122 8.85 6.17 -1.55
C LYS A 122 8.38 4.73 -1.43
N LEU A 123 7.11 4.41 -1.71
CA LEU A 123 6.61 3.03 -1.68
C LEU A 123 7.37 2.12 -2.66
N SER A 124 7.65 2.60 -3.87
CA SER A 124 8.43 1.87 -4.87
C SER A 124 9.84 1.55 -4.40
N LYS A 125 10.52 2.51 -3.75
CA LYS A 125 11.85 2.29 -3.14
C LYS A 125 11.83 1.08 -2.20
N TYR A 126 10.85 1.02 -1.29
CA TYR A 126 10.73 -0.11 -0.35
C TYR A 126 10.28 -1.39 -1.05
N ALA A 127 9.37 -1.33 -2.01
CA ALA A 127 8.96 -2.49 -2.81
C ALA A 127 10.17 -3.14 -3.52
N GLN A 128 11.04 -2.33 -4.11
CA GLN A 128 12.28 -2.81 -4.73
C GLN A 128 13.24 -3.43 -3.70
N MET A 129 13.42 -2.81 -2.53
CA MET A 129 14.24 -3.34 -1.44
C MET A 129 13.76 -4.71 -0.95
N PHE A 130 12.45 -4.93 -0.95
CA PHE A 130 11.83 -6.22 -0.61
C PHE A 130 11.72 -7.20 -1.80
N GLY A 131 12.31 -6.85 -2.94
CA GLY A 131 12.41 -7.73 -4.10
C GLY A 131 11.17 -7.76 -4.99
N LEU A 132 10.21 -6.87 -4.79
CA LEU A 132 9.01 -6.76 -5.65
C LEU A 132 9.27 -6.01 -6.98
N GLY A 133 10.48 -5.52 -7.21
CA GLY A 133 10.85 -4.84 -8.46
C GLY A 133 11.45 -5.76 -9.53
N THR A 134 11.59 -7.06 -9.25
CA THR A 134 12.20 -8.03 -10.16
C THR A 134 11.48 -9.38 -10.08
N THR A 135 11.67 -10.22 -11.09
CA THR A 135 11.21 -11.61 -11.07
C THR A 135 11.78 -12.38 -9.87
N SER A 136 11.13 -13.47 -9.47
CA SER A 136 11.53 -14.24 -8.27
C SER A 136 12.87 -14.95 -8.40
N GLY A 137 13.41 -15.06 -9.61
CA GLY A 137 14.67 -15.74 -9.91
C GLY A 137 14.51 -17.24 -10.16
N MET A 138 13.30 -17.71 -10.41
CA MET A 138 13.07 -19.08 -10.84
C MET A 138 13.58 -19.31 -12.28
N GLU A 139 14.06 -20.53 -12.57
CA GLU A 139 14.60 -20.89 -13.88
C GLU A 139 13.55 -21.04 -15.00
N ILE A 140 12.27 -20.99 -14.64
CA ILE A 140 11.15 -21.06 -15.58
C ILE A 140 10.64 -19.66 -15.91
N PRO A 141 9.98 -19.45 -17.07
CA PRO A 141 9.42 -18.15 -17.44
C PRO A 141 8.47 -17.59 -16.37
N GLU A 142 8.67 -16.34 -16.04
CA GLU A 142 7.89 -15.60 -15.05
C GLU A 142 7.45 -14.24 -15.61
N ALA A 143 6.22 -13.85 -15.34
CA ALA A 143 5.71 -12.53 -15.73
C ALA A 143 6.39 -11.41 -14.92
N ASP A 144 6.67 -10.30 -15.55
CA ASP A 144 7.30 -9.14 -14.90
C ASP A 144 6.39 -8.57 -13.80
N PRO A 145 6.96 -8.18 -12.65
CA PRO A 145 6.21 -7.52 -11.59
C PRO A 145 5.79 -6.11 -11.99
N GLN A 146 4.70 -5.65 -11.41
CA GLN A 146 4.21 -4.28 -11.54
C GLN A 146 4.14 -3.62 -10.17
N ILE A 147 5.05 -2.67 -9.91
CA ILE A 147 4.91 -1.75 -8.77
C ILE A 147 3.92 -0.66 -9.16
N SER A 148 3.04 -0.27 -8.26
CA SER A 148 2.00 0.72 -8.55
C SER A 148 2.57 2.09 -8.93
N ASP A 149 1.97 2.68 -9.95
CA ASP A 149 2.26 4.00 -10.51
C ASP A 149 1.00 4.90 -10.60
N ASP A 150 -0.12 4.47 -10.01
CA ASP A 150 -1.39 5.19 -10.07
C ASP A 150 -1.54 6.19 -8.91
N SER A 151 -1.81 5.71 -7.71
CA SER A 151 -2.08 6.54 -6.53
C SER A 151 -1.44 5.96 -5.27
N SER A 152 -0.75 6.81 -4.50
CA SER A 152 -0.03 6.40 -3.29
C SER A 152 -0.93 5.83 -2.20
N VAL A 153 -2.11 6.41 -1.99
CA VAL A 153 -3.02 6.02 -0.91
C VAL A 153 -3.56 4.59 -1.09
N PRO A 154 -4.20 4.22 -2.21
CA PRO A 154 -4.58 2.84 -2.44
C PRO A 154 -3.37 1.90 -2.60
N SER A 155 -2.24 2.39 -3.11
CA SER A 155 -1.02 1.59 -3.24
C SER A 155 -0.46 1.15 -1.88
N ALA A 156 -0.62 1.96 -0.84
CA ALA A 156 -0.17 1.64 0.51
C ALA A 156 -0.91 0.44 1.15
N ILE A 157 -2.04 0.01 0.60
CA ILE A 157 -2.74 -1.22 1.01
C ILE A 157 -2.59 -2.34 -0.03
N GLY A 158 -1.63 -2.20 -0.95
CA GLY A 158 -1.38 -3.20 -1.99
C GLY A 158 -2.44 -3.22 -3.09
N GLN A 159 -3.14 -2.11 -3.31
CA GLN A 159 -4.07 -1.86 -4.41
C GLN A 159 -3.43 -0.91 -5.45
N GLY A 160 -4.22 -0.14 -6.17
CA GLY A 160 -3.74 0.62 -7.31
C GLY A 160 -3.37 -0.30 -8.45
N THR A 161 -2.27 -0.04 -9.13
CA THR A 161 -1.76 -0.87 -10.23
C THR A 161 -0.73 -1.92 -9.77
N ASN A 162 -0.55 -2.13 -8.44
CA ASN A 162 0.29 -3.21 -7.92
C ASN A 162 -0.16 -4.58 -8.45
N ASN A 163 0.75 -5.33 -9.09
CA ASN A 163 0.38 -6.59 -9.70
C ASN A 163 1.60 -7.53 -9.76
N TYR A 164 1.54 -8.63 -9.02
CA TYR A 164 2.66 -9.54 -8.82
C TYR A 164 2.24 -11.00 -9.01
N THR A 165 3.19 -11.84 -9.40
CA THR A 165 2.96 -13.29 -9.43
C THR A 165 2.96 -13.87 -8.01
N THR A 166 2.39 -15.06 -7.85
CA THR A 166 2.43 -15.79 -6.57
C THR A 166 3.87 -16.04 -6.12
N SER A 167 4.78 -16.32 -7.06
CA SER A 167 6.20 -16.55 -6.78
C SER A 167 6.89 -15.30 -6.23
N GLN A 168 6.59 -14.12 -6.80
CA GLN A 168 7.11 -12.84 -6.31
C GLN A 168 6.61 -12.53 -4.91
N LEU A 169 5.31 -12.76 -4.65
CA LEU A 169 4.73 -12.55 -3.33
C LEU A 169 5.27 -13.55 -2.29
N ALA A 170 5.51 -14.80 -2.69
CA ALA A 170 6.11 -15.80 -1.80
C ALA A 170 7.55 -15.43 -1.41
N ARG A 171 8.33 -14.92 -2.37
CA ARG A 171 9.68 -14.41 -2.10
C ARG A 171 9.66 -13.20 -1.16
N TYR A 172 8.74 -12.26 -1.43
CA TYR A 172 8.51 -11.11 -0.56
C TYR A 172 8.13 -11.50 0.86
#